data_748908c22ceb9489a9e7d937a8f9301f
#
_entry.id   748908c22ceb9489a9e7d937a8f9301f
#
_cell.length_a   1.000
_cell.length_b   1.000
_cell.length_c   1.000
_cell.angle_alpha   90.00
_cell.angle_beta   90.00
_cell.angle_gamma   90.00
#
_symmetry.space_group_name_H-M   'P 1'
#
loop_
_entity.id
_entity.type
_entity.pdbx_description
1 polymer ?
#
loop_
_entity_poly.entity_id
_entity_poly.type
_entity_poly.pdbx_seq_one_letter_code
_entity_poly.pdbx_strand_id
1 'polypeptide(L)'
;MSIEVLSVTKSYGNQLALNEISFSANKGEIIGFLGPNGAGKSTMMKIITGFISPTKGTVLVSGINVLKSPEEAKAKIGYLPEQNPLYQEMYVKEYLQFQASIFKVSKETIGTVIETVGLSPEVHKKISQLSKGYQQRVGIAAAIIHNPDVLILDEPTTGLDPNQIQEIRNLLTKLGKEKTILFSTHIMQEVEAVCDRVIIIKKGELLVDTSIEELKDSNEQIIEVTFDYKIEEQFIQRLPNIISYKNNFDNTWYITFDSSEDMRGVIFDFAQENGLKILELNSKNQSLETLFTKLTS
;
A
#
# COMPACT_ATOMS: atom_id res chain seq x y z
N MET A 1 7.87 11.02 15.71
CA MET A 1 7.55 10.66 14.32
C MET A 1 8.73 9.96 13.69
N SER A 2 8.49 8.92 12.88
CA SER A 2 9.56 8.19 12.18
C SER A 2 9.86 8.79 10.81
N ILE A 3 8.82 9.31 10.11
CA ILE A 3 8.96 10.02 8.84
C ILE A 3 8.17 11.32 8.94
N GLU A 4 8.73 12.42 8.45
CA GLU A 4 8.05 13.69 8.31
C GLU A 4 8.39 14.27 6.93
N VAL A 5 7.36 14.48 6.13
CA VAL A 5 7.43 15.09 4.80
C VAL A 5 6.72 16.44 4.87
N LEU A 6 7.45 17.52 4.61
CA LEU A 6 6.98 18.89 4.82
C LEU A 6 7.02 19.67 3.50
N SER A 7 5.86 19.87 2.89
CA SER A 7 5.61 20.65 1.66
C SER A 7 6.58 20.30 0.53
N VAL A 8 6.78 18.98 0.29
CA VAL A 8 7.72 18.48 -0.70
C VAL A 8 7.20 18.71 -2.11
N THR A 9 7.96 19.44 -2.90
CA THR A 9 7.73 19.65 -4.33
C THR A 9 8.91 19.09 -5.12
N LYS A 10 8.64 18.38 -6.22
CA LYS A 10 9.66 17.89 -7.15
C LYS A 10 9.29 18.18 -8.59
N SER A 11 10.16 18.90 -9.29
CA SER A 11 10.04 19.14 -10.73
C SER A 11 11.22 18.54 -11.48
N TYR A 12 10.95 17.99 -12.66
CA TYR A 12 11.93 17.55 -13.65
C TYR A 12 11.74 18.42 -14.91
N GLY A 13 12.57 19.46 -15.04
CA GLY A 13 12.32 20.49 -16.06
C GLY A 13 10.94 21.12 -15.86
N ASN A 14 10.09 21.02 -16.88
CA ASN A 14 8.71 21.55 -16.85
C ASN A 14 7.68 20.57 -16.28
N GLN A 15 8.07 19.33 -15.97
CA GLN A 15 7.16 18.33 -15.43
C GLN A 15 7.17 18.38 -13.90
N LEU A 16 6.02 18.67 -13.29
CA LEU A 16 5.81 18.61 -11.86
C LEU A 16 5.46 17.15 -11.46
N ALA A 17 6.36 16.50 -10.74
CA ALA A 17 6.21 15.13 -10.31
C ALA A 17 5.58 15.01 -8.91
N LEU A 18 5.81 16.01 -8.04
CA LEU A 18 5.22 16.13 -6.70
C LEU A 18 4.92 17.60 -6.43
N ASN A 19 3.75 17.89 -5.88
CA ASN A 19 3.24 19.24 -5.62
C ASN A 19 2.86 19.40 -4.15
N GLU A 20 3.72 20.04 -3.37
CA GLU A 20 3.52 20.43 -1.95
C GLU A 20 3.01 19.29 -1.04
N ILE A 21 3.51 18.07 -1.24
CA ILE A 21 3.11 16.90 -0.46
C ILE A 21 3.58 17.04 0.99
N SER A 22 2.65 16.84 1.93
CA SER A 22 2.95 16.81 3.36
C SER A 22 2.24 15.63 4.02
N PHE A 23 2.97 14.82 4.78
CA PHE A 23 2.45 13.75 5.62
C PHE A 23 3.49 13.34 6.67
N SER A 24 3.06 12.57 7.65
CA SER A 24 3.96 12.00 8.66
C SER A 24 3.65 10.53 8.91
N ALA A 25 4.62 9.77 9.39
CA ALA A 25 4.45 8.39 9.85
C ALA A 25 4.90 8.26 11.31
N ASN A 26 4.13 7.53 12.10
CA ASN A 26 4.46 7.23 13.48
C ASN A 26 5.33 5.98 13.59
N LYS A 27 5.94 5.77 14.76
CA LYS A 27 6.73 4.56 15.02
C LYS A 27 5.82 3.33 15.01
N GLY A 28 6.22 2.29 14.27
CA GLY A 28 5.48 1.02 14.19
C GLY A 28 4.24 1.07 13.29
N GLU A 29 4.06 2.12 12.49
CA GLU A 29 2.95 2.27 11.55
C GLU A 29 3.32 1.69 10.19
N ILE A 30 2.40 0.92 9.58
CA ILE A 30 2.52 0.43 8.21
C ILE A 30 1.64 1.29 7.31
N ILE A 31 2.26 2.04 6.42
CA ILE A 31 1.56 2.97 5.52
C ILE A 31 1.67 2.48 4.07
N GLY A 32 0.51 2.34 3.43
CA GLY A 32 0.41 2.11 1.99
C GLY A 32 0.40 3.43 1.22
N PHE A 33 1.36 3.62 0.31
CA PHE A 33 1.41 4.78 -0.58
C PHE A 33 0.84 4.39 -1.93
N LEU A 34 -0.46 4.61 -2.11
CA LEU A 34 -1.26 4.11 -3.22
C LEU A 34 -1.40 5.16 -4.33
N GLY A 35 -1.32 4.73 -5.58
CA GLY A 35 -1.55 5.61 -6.72
C GLY A 35 -1.29 4.92 -8.06
N PRO A 36 -1.85 5.45 -9.18
CA PRO A 36 -1.59 4.91 -10.51
C PRO A 36 -0.12 5.07 -10.91
N ASN A 37 0.27 4.41 -11.99
CA ASN A 37 1.61 4.60 -12.56
C ASN A 37 1.81 6.06 -12.98
N GLY A 38 2.99 6.62 -12.65
CA GLY A 38 3.29 8.02 -12.89
C GLY A 38 2.71 9.00 -11.88
N ALA A 39 2.02 8.55 -10.83
CA ALA A 39 1.46 9.44 -9.79
C ALA A 39 2.52 10.16 -8.93
N GLY A 40 3.79 9.70 -8.94
CA GLY A 40 4.87 10.27 -8.13
C GLY A 40 5.36 9.37 -6.99
N LYS A 41 4.84 8.13 -6.86
CA LYS A 41 5.19 7.20 -5.76
C LYS A 41 6.69 6.97 -5.62
N SER A 42 7.34 6.43 -6.65
CA SER A 42 8.79 6.15 -6.62
C SER A 42 9.63 7.42 -6.49
N THR A 43 9.13 8.58 -6.96
CA THR A 43 9.79 9.87 -6.74
C THR A 43 9.78 10.22 -5.26
N MET A 44 8.66 10.04 -4.56
CA MET A 44 8.57 10.27 -3.11
C MET A 44 9.47 9.30 -2.35
N MET A 45 9.47 7.99 -2.67
CA MET A 45 10.36 7.00 -2.04
C MET A 45 11.85 7.40 -2.18
N LYS A 46 12.26 7.81 -3.38
CA LYS A 46 13.63 8.27 -3.64
C LYS A 46 13.99 9.56 -2.89
N ILE A 47 13.04 10.46 -2.65
CA ILE A 47 13.28 11.67 -1.85
C ILE A 47 13.43 11.32 -0.37
N ILE A 48 12.54 10.47 0.18
CA ILE A 48 12.60 10.06 1.60
C ILE A 48 13.91 9.33 1.90
N THR A 49 14.40 8.52 0.95
CA THR A 49 15.68 7.79 1.09
C THR A 49 16.91 8.67 0.84
N GLY A 50 16.73 9.95 0.48
CA GLY A 50 17.82 10.86 0.13
C GLY A 50 18.54 10.53 -1.17
N PHE A 51 17.93 9.65 -2.02
CA PHE A 51 18.52 9.30 -3.32
C PHE A 51 18.41 10.44 -4.34
N ILE A 52 17.34 11.24 -4.26
CA ILE A 52 17.16 12.48 -5.02
C ILE A 52 16.72 13.61 -4.09
N SER A 53 17.16 14.83 -4.39
CA SER A 53 16.73 16.01 -3.64
C SER A 53 15.37 16.51 -4.13
N PRO A 54 14.47 16.96 -3.24
CA PRO A 54 13.28 17.72 -3.63
C PRO A 54 13.68 19.06 -4.24
N THR A 55 12.78 19.69 -5.00
CA THR A 55 12.95 21.06 -5.51
C THR A 55 12.64 22.07 -4.40
N LYS A 56 11.64 21.76 -3.56
CA LYS A 56 11.27 22.51 -2.35
C LYS A 56 10.82 21.55 -1.27
N GLY A 57 10.76 22.05 -0.03
CA GLY A 57 10.31 21.27 1.12
C GLY A 57 11.44 20.54 1.83
N THR A 58 11.09 19.76 2.84
CA THR A 58 12.02 19.07 3.72
C THR A 58 11.50 17.69 4.07
N VAL A 59 12.42 16.73 4.21
CA VAL A 59 12.10 15.39 4.73
C VAL A 59 12.99 15.10 5.93
N LEU A 60 12.37 14.60 7.00
CA LEU A 60 13.03 14.11 8.19
C LEU A 60 12.74 12.62 8.36
N VAL A 61 13.75 11.84 8.73
CA VAL A 61 13.61 10.44 9.13
C VAL A 61 14.22 10.28 10.50
N SER A 62 13.43 9.79 11.46
CA SER A 62 13.81 9.73 12.88
C SER A 62 14.35 11.08 13.41
N GLY A 63 13.74 12.18 12.96
CA GLY A 63 14.15 13.55 13.29
C GLY A 63 15.39 14.06 12.54
N ILE A 64 16.02 13.25 11.69
CA ILE A 64 17.23 13.58 10.93
C ILE A 64 16.84 14.08 9.54
N ASN A 65 17.33 15.26 9.15
CA ASN A 65 17.10 15.79 7.81
C ASN A 65 17.92 15.00 6.76
N VAL A 66 17.21 14.37 5.81
CA VAL A 66 17.82 13.44 4.83
C VAL A 66 18.85 14.11 3.89
N LEU A 67 18.78 15.43 3.71
CA LEU A 67 19.72 16.17 2.87
C LEU A 67 20.87 16.79 3.65
N LYS A 68 20.64 17.19 4.91
CA LYS A 68 21.67 17.83 5.74
C LYS A 68 22.60 16.81 6.39
N SER A 69 22.06 15.65 6.80
CA SER A 69 22.79 14.55 7.45
C SER A 69 22.51 13.22 6.73
N PRO A 70 22.89 13.06 5.43
CA PRO A 70 22.48 11.91 4.62
C PRO A 70 23.00 10.58 5.16
N GLU A 71 24.20 10.50 5.70
CA GLU A 71 24.76 9.26 6.22
C GLU A 71 24.05 8.80 7.50
N GLU A 72 23.73 9.73 8.41
CA GLU A 72 22.95 9.42 9.62
C GLU A 72 21.52 9.01 9.26
N ALA A 73 20.89 9.69 8.28
CA ALA A 73 19.55 9.35 7.81
C ALA A 73 19.53 7.95 7.16
N LYS A 74 20.49 7.63 6.28
CA LYS A 74 20.62 6.31 5.64
C LYS A 74 20.79 5.18 6.65
N ALA A 75 21.50 5.41 7.75
CA ALA A 75 21.65 4.44 8.82
C ALA A 75 20.31 4.07 9.51
N LYS A 76 19.29 4.94 9.38
CA LYS A 76 17.92 4.74 9.90
C LYS A 76 16.95 4.18 8.88
N ILE A 77 17.34 4.06 7.61
CA ILE A 77 16.47 3.70 6.49
C ILE A 77 16.95 2.39 5.86
N GLY A 78 16.05 1.41 5.78
CA GLY A 78 16.17 0.29 4.86
C GLY A 78 15.41 0.60 3.57
N TYR A 79 16.00 0.37 2.42
CA TYR A 79 15.37 0.68 1.14
C TYR A 79 15.38 -0.49 0.17
N LEU A 80 14.22 -0.85 -0.34
CA LEU A 80 14.05 -1.78 -1.46
C LEU A 80 13.47 -1.00 -2.64
N PRO A 81 14.24 -0.74 -3.70
CA PRO A 81 13.72 -0.12 -4.93
C PRO A 81 12.89 -1.11 -5.75
N GLU A 82 12.01 -0.61 -6.60
CA GLU A 82 11.17 -1.39 -7.52
C GLU A 82 11.99 -2.40 -8.35
N GLN A 83 13.10 -1.94 -8.93
CA GLN A 83 14.09 -2.80 -9.58
C GLN A 83 15.13 -3.19 -8.53
N ASN A 84 14.98 -4.39 -7.99
CA ASN A 84 15.89 -4.92 -6.97
C ASN A 84 17.30 -5.16 -7.57
N PRO A 85 18.33 -4.36 -7.22
CA PRO A 85 19.65 -4.37 -7.87
C PRO A 85 20.56 -5.45 -7.28
N LEU A 86 20.16 -6.71 -7.39
CA LEU A 86 20.92 -7.83 -6.84
C LEU A 86 22.09 -8.24 -7.74
N TYR A 87 23.21 -8.63 -7.14
CA TYR A 87 24.35 -9.23 -7.83
C TYR A 87 24.06 -10.69 -8.16
N GLN A 88 23.56 -10.97 -9.36
CA GLN A 88 23.01 -12.25 -9.77
C GLN A 88 24.00 -13.42 -9.65
N GLU A 89 25.33 -13.17 -9.80
CA GLU A 89 26.37 -14.19 -9.73
C GLU A 89 26.83 -14.52 -8.29
N MET A 90 26.45 -13.70 -7.31
CA MET A 90 26.79 -13.94 -5.91
C MET A 90 25.85 -14.99 -5.30
N TYR A 91 26.37 -15.75 -4.35
CA TYR A 91 25.53 -16.57 -3.47
C TYR A 91 24.75 -15.69 -2.50
N VAL A 92 23.55 -16.12 -2.08
CA VAL A 92 22.71 -15.35 -1.14
C VAL A 92 23.48 -14.94 0.11
N LYS A 93 24.18 -15.90 0.73
CA LYS A 93 24.97 -15.65 1.95
C LYS A 93 26.11 -14.66 1.70
N GLU A 94 26.79 -14.78 0.58
CA GLU A 94 27.91 -13.90 0.18
C GLU A 94 27.40 -12.47 -0.02
N TYR A 95 26.27 -12.29 -0.72
CA TYR A 95 25.65 -10.99 -0.92
C TYR A 95 25.26 -10.32 0.39
N LEU A 96 24.64 -11.07 1.32
CA LEU A 96 24.28 -10.54 2.63
C LEU A 96 25.51 -10.22 3.50
N GLN A 97 26.59 -11.00 3.38
CA GLN A 97 27.86 -10.67 4.04
C GLN A 97 28.47 -9.39 3.47
N PHE A 98 28.40 -9.20 2.15
CA PHE A 98 28.83 -7.97 1.50
C PHE A 98 28.04 -6.76 2.01
N GLN A 99 26.71 -6.85 2.05
CA GLN A 99 25.83 -5.78 2.58
C GLN A 99 26.14 -5.50 4.06
N ALA A 100 26.28 -6.53 4.88
CA ALA A 100 26.65 -6.40 6.30
C ALA A 100 27.99 -5.66 6.48
N SER A 101 28.97 -5.91 5.60
CA SER A 101 30.28 -5.26 5.67
C SER A 101 30.20 -3.74 5.40
N ILE A 102 29.31 -3.31 4.48
CA ILE A 102 29.07 -1.89 4.18
C ILE A 102 28.56 -1.16 5.42
N PHE A 103 27.60 -1.77 6.11
CA PHE A 103 27.00 -1.19 7.33
C PHE A 103 27.76 -1.53 8.61
N LYS A 104 28.91 -2.25 8.53
CA LYS A 104 29.72 -2.69 9.68
C LYS A 104 28.92 -3.51 10.72
N VAL A 105 27.99 -4.31 10.22
CA VAL A 105 27.13 -5.18 11.06
C VAL A 105 27.84 -6.49 11.35
N SER A 106 27.58 -7.09 12.52
CA SER A 106 28.18 -8.34 12.94
C SER A 106 27.68 -9.53 12.10
N LYS A 107 28.52 -10.59 12.00
CA LYS A 107 28.16 -11.79 11.22
C LYS A 107 26.97 -12.56 11.79
N GLU A 108 26.76 -12.48 13.11
CA GLU A 108 25.65 -13.13 13.82
C GLU A 108 24.30 -12.59 13.33
N THR A 109 24.21 -11.28 13.06
CA THR A 109 22.99 -10.63 12.53
C THR A 109 22.55 -11.21 11.20
N ILE A 110 23.49 -11.67 10.36
CA ILE A 110 23.16 -12.25 9.04
C ILE A 110 22.30 -13.51 9.20
N GLY A 111 22.61 -14.38 10.17
CA GLY A 111 21.81 -15.57 10.45
C GLY A 111 20.37 -15.21 10.84
N THR A 112 20.22 -14.27 11.76
CA THR A 112 18.91 -13.80 12.22
C THR A 112 18.08 -13.19 11.07
N VAL A 113 18.72 -12.40 10.20
CA VAL A 113 18.04 -11.81 9.04
C VAL A 113 17.61 -12.90 8.05
N ILE A 114 18.46 -13.87 7.73
CA ILE A 114 18.13 -15.01 6.85
C ILE A 114 16.88 -15.75 7.36
N GLU A 115 16.84 -16.05 8.66
CA GLU A 115 15.68 -16.70 9.29
C GLU A 115 14.43 -15.81 9.25
N THR A 116 14.59 -14.51 9.55
CA THR A 116 13.48 -13.55 9.59
C THR A 116 12.75 -13.46 8.24
N VAL A 117 13.50 -13.42 7.15
CA VAL A 117 12.92 -13.32 5.80
C VAL A 117 12.64 -14.68 5.13
N GLY A 118 12.94 -15.81 5.81
CA GLY A 118 12.67 -17.16 5.31
C GLY A 118 13.59 -17.58 4.15
N LEU A 119 14.86 -17.18 4.19
CA LEU A 119 15.86 -17.52 3.15
C LEU A 119 16.69 -18.77 3.48
N SER A 120 16.51 -19.41 4.64
CA SER A 120 17.31 -20.55 5.08
C SER A 120 17.43 -21.69 4.05
N PRO A 121 16.35 -22.07 3.29
CA PRO A 121 16.45 -23.13 2.28
C PRO A 121 17.31 -22.76 1.07
N GLU A 122 17.45 -21.47 0.79
CA GLU A 122 18.03 -20.93 -0.44
C GLU A 122 19.43 -20.30 -0.23
N VAL A 123 19.92 -20.29 1.00
CA VAL A 123 21.11 -19.52 1.41
C VAL A 123 22.41 -19.89 0.66
N HIS A 124 22.48 -21.10 0.15
CA HIS A 124 23.66 -21.64 -0.56
C HIS A 124 23.54 -21.57 -2.10
N LYS A 125 22.42 -21.03 -2.62
CA LYS A 125 22.23 -20.85 -4.05
C LYS A 125 22.73 -19.50 -4.53
N LYS A 126 23.08 -19.41 -5.82
CA LYS A 126 23.29 -18.12 -6.46
C LYS A 126 21.96 -17.38 -6.59
N ILE A 127 22.01 -16.05 -6.52
CA ILE A 127 20.82 -15.20 -6.63
C ILE A 127 20.11 -15.41 -7.98
N SER A 128 20.86 -15.63 -9.06
CA SER A 128 20.30 -15.96 -10.40
C SER A 128 19.47 -17.23 -10.45
N GLN A 129 19.63 -18.15 -9.50
CA GLN A 129 18.90 -19.42 -9.43
C GLN A 129 17.60 -19.33 -8.61
N LEU A 130 17.36 -18.20 -7.98
CA LEU A 130 16.19 -17.98 -7.13
C LEU A 130 14.94 -17.59 -7.93
N SER A 131 13.78 -18.01 -7.45
CA SER A 131 12.51 -17.44 -7.93
C SER A 131 12.46 -15.95 -7.63
N LYS A 132 11.59 -15.20 -8.33
CA LYS A 132 11.43 -13.77 -8.14
C LYS A 132 11.05 -13.42 -6.68
N GLY A 133 10.21 -14.23 -6.04
CA GLY A 133 9.84 -14.05 -4.63
C GLY A 133 11.03 -14.22 -3.68
N TYR A 134 11.91 -15.19 -3.92
CA TYR A 134 13.13 -15.33 -3.14
C TYR A 134 14.12 -14.19 -3.41
N GLN A 135 14.25 -13.72 -4.65
CA GLN A 135 15.06 -12.52 -4.94
C GLN A 135 14.52 -11.29 -4.21
N GLN A 136 13.21 -11.14 -4.12
CA GLN A 136 12.58 -10.06 -3.36
C GLN A 136 12.90 -10.16 -1.86
N ARG A 137 12.86 -11.36 -1.29
CA ARG A 137 13.28 -11.60 0.10
C ARG A 137 14.76 -11.29 0.34
N VAL A 138 15.63 -11.55 -0.63
CA VAL A 138 17.06 -11.15 -0.57
C VAL A 138 17.18 -9.63 -0.52
N GLY A 139 16.41 -8.91 -1.33
CA GLY A 139 16.38 -7.45 -1.29
C GLY A 139 15.86 -6.89 0.05
N ILE A 140 14.78 -7.47 0.60
CA ILE A 140 14.28 -7.10 1.92
C ILE A 140 15.32 -7.43 3.01
N ALA A 141 16.00 -8.58 2.93
CA ALA A 141 17.08 -8.95 3.85
C ALA A 141 18.20 -7.92 3.84
N ALA A 142 18.64 -7.48 2.66
CA ALA A 142 19.64 -6.44 2.51
C ALA A 142 19.16 -5.10 3.10
N ALA A 143 17.89 -4.74 2.88
CA ALA A 143 17.30 -3.52 3.42
C ALA A 143 17.23 -3.51 4.96
N ILE A 144 17.04 -4.67 5.61
CA ILE A 144 16.93 -4.75 7.07
C ILE A 144 18.24 -5.15 7.78
N ILE A 145 19.32 -5.43 7.04
CA ILE A 145 20.57 -6.02 7.59
C ILE A 145 21.18 -5.18 8.71
N HIS A 146 21.08 -3.86 8.63
CA HIS A 146 21.61 -2.89 9.59
C HIS A 146 20.60 -2.46 10.65
N ASN A 147 19.49 -3.19 10.76
CA ASN A 147 18.39 -2.94 11.70
C ASN A 147 17.84 -1.50 11.68
N PRO A 148 17.37 -1.00 10.53
CA PRO A 148 16.87 0.37 10.42
C PRO A 148 15.57 0.56 11.22
N ASP A 149 15.27 1.83 11.58
CA ASP A 149 14.02 2.21 12.23
C ASP A 149 12.85 2.28 11.23
N VAL A 150 13.16 2.63 9.97
CA VAL A 150 12.21 2.85 8.87
C VAL A 150 12.55 1.96 7.69
N LEU A 151 11.54 1.33 7.11
CA LEU A 151 11.66 0.51 5.92
C LEU A 151 10.84 1.12 4.78
N ILE A 152 11.50 1.47 3.70
CA ILE A 152 10.89 2.02 2.49
C ILE A 152 10.94 0.96 1.40
N LEU A 153 9.76 0.59 0.85
CA LEU A 153 9.66 -0.46 -0.15
C LEU A 153 8.91 0.08 -1.37
N ASP A 154 9.54 0.04 -2.53
CA ASP A 154 8.92 0.49 -3.78
C ASP A 154 8.42 -0.70 -4.57
N GLU A 155 7.07 -0.87 -4.63
CA GLU A 155 6.36 -1.95 -5.32
C GLU A 155 6.87 -3.37 -4.93
N PRO A 156 6.89 -3.75 -3.62
CA PRO A 156 7.58 -4.95 -3.14
C PRO A 156 6.99 -6.28 -3.62
N THR A 157 5.80 -6.28 -4.17
CA THR A 157 5.06 -7.48 -4.60
C THR A 157 4.91 -7.58 -6.11
N THR A 158 5.40 -6.59 -6.86
CA THR A 158 5.25 -6.52 -8.32
C THR A 158 5.84 -7.75 -9.03
N GLY A 159 4.95 -8.45 -9.79
CA GLY A 159 5.30 -9.61 -10.60
C GLY A 159 5.56 -10.89 -9.80
N LEU A 160 5.07 -10.97 -8.58
CA LEU A 160 5.01 -12.17 -7.76
C LEU A 160 3.70 -12.91 -8.01
N ASP A 161 3.70 -14.22 -7.78
CA ASP A 161 2.47 -15.02 -7.78
C ASP A 161 1.68 -14.83 -6.47
N PRO A 162 0.39 -15.22 -6.39
CA PRO A 162 -0.46 -14.98 -5.23
C PRO A 162 0.10 -15.56 -3.92
N ASN A 163 0.77 -16.72 -3.95
CA ASN A 163 1.35 -17.33 -2.77
C ASN A 163 2.55 -16.50 -2.26
N GLN A 164 3.41 -16.08 -3.20
CA GLN A 164 4.56 -15.22 -2.88
C GLN A 164 4.12 -13.86 -2.34
N ILE A 165 3.05 -13.27 -2.89
CA ILE A 165 2.46 -12.03 -2.37
C ILE A 165 2.04 -12.21 -0.90
N GLN A 166 1.32 -13.30 -0.59
CA GLN A 166 0.89 -13.58 0.79
C GLN A 166 2.10 -13.76 1.74
N GLU A 167 3.15 -14.40 1.28
CA GLU A 167 4.37 -14.56 2.06
C GLU A 167 5.08 -13.23 2.35
N ILE A 168 5.14 -12.31 1.37
CA ILE A 168 5.67 -10.95 1.57
C ILE A 168 4.77 -10.16 2.53
N ARG A 169 3.43 -10.23 2.38
CA ARG A 169 2.49 -9.59 3.32
C ARG A 169 2.73 -10.03 4.76
N ASN A 170 2.85 -11.33 5.01
CA ASN A 170 3.14 -11.88 6.32
C ASN A 170 4.48 -11.36 6.87
N LEU A 171 5.49 -11.26 6.01
CA LEU A 171 6.80 -10.72 6.37
C LEU A 171 6.70 -9.24 6.75
N LEU A 172 5.98 -8.41 5.97
CA LEU A 172 5.78 -6.99 6.27
C LEU A 172 5.04 -6.79 7.58
N THR A 173 3.95 -7.53 7.82
CA THR A 173 3.21 -7.50 9.10
C THR A 173 4.11 -7.87 10.29
N LYS A 174 5.00 -8.86 10.12
CA LYS A 174 5.97 -9.24 11.16
C LYS A 174 6.96 -8.11 11.43
N LEU A 175 7.53 -7.51 10.38
CA LEU A 175 8.50 -6.42 10.49
C LEU A 175 7.88 -5.13 11.05
N GLY A 176 6.62 -4.85 10.70
CA GLY A 176 5.86 -3.66 11.14
C GLY A 176 5.64 -3.59 12.64
N LYS A 177 5.72 -4.73 13.38
CA LYS A 177 5.64 -4.71 14.85
C LYS A 177 6.78 -3.93 15.54
N GLU A 178 7.91 -3.80 14.87
CA GLU A 178 9.10 -3.16 15.41
C GLU A 178 9.55 -1.95 14.60
N LYS A 179 9.19 -1.90 13.32
CA LYS A 179 9.66 -0.91 12.34
C LYS A 179 8.50 -0.13 11.74
N THR A 180 8.74 1.13 11.40
CA THR A 180 7.82 1.89 10.56
C THR A 180 8.02 1.48 9.11
N ILE A 181 6.95 1.13 8.41
CA ILE A 181 7.02 0.68 7.02
C ILE A 181 6.22 1.65 6.14
N LEU A 182 6.84 2.16 5.10
CA LEU A 182 6.17 2.86 4.02
C LEU A 182 6.41 2.09 2.72
N PHE A 183 5.36 1.56 2.11
CA PHE A 183 5.51 0.89 0.82
C PHE A 183 4.58 1.46 -0.23
N SER A 184 5.10 1.56 -1.46
CA SER A 184 4.31 1.94 -2.61
C SER A 184 3.64 0.74 -3.23
N THR A 185 2.41 0.91 -3.69
CA THR A 185 1.70 -0.08 -4.50
C THR A 185 0.63 0.58 -5.37
N HIS A 186 0.18 -0.11 -6.38
CA HIS A 186 -1.02 0.23 -7.15
C HIS A 186 -2.16 -0.79 -6.88
N ILE A 187 -1.94 -1.74 -5.98
CA ILE A 187 -2.86 -2.84 -5.65
C ILE A 187 -3.52 -2.59 -4.30
N MET A 188 -4.81 -2.31 -4.30
CA MET A 188 -5.58 -1.95 -3.11
C MET A 188 -5.67 -3.09 -2.09
N GLN A 189 -5.83 -4.34 -2.56
CA GLN A 189 -5.88 -5.52 -1.68
C GLN A 189 -4.60 -5.72 -0.85
N GLU A 190 -3.47 -5.15 -1.26
CA GLU A 190 -2.25 -5.17 -0.46
C GLU A 190 -2.34 -4.20 0.71
N VAL A 191 -2.86 -3.00 0.43
CA VAL A 191 -3.05 -1.97 1.45
C VAL A 191 -4.06 -2.43 2.49
N GLU A 192 -5.22 -2.95 2.07
CA GLU A 192 -6.27 -3.46 2.97
C GLU A 192 -5.80 -4.64 3.85
N ALA A 193 -4.87 -5.45 3.34
CA ALA A 193 -4.39 -6.65 4.03
C ALA A 193 -3.29 -6.38 5.07
N VAL A 194 -2.51 -5.30 4.93
CA VAL A 194 -1.27 -5.12 5.68
C VAL A 194 -1.17 -3.77 6.37
N CYS A 195 -1.81 -2.71 5.81
CA CYS A 195 -1.60 -1.34 6.29
C CYS A 195 -2.52 -0.95 7.43
N ASP A 196 -2.02 -0.08 8.29
CA ASP A 196 -2.81 0.65 9.29
C ASP A 196 -3.44 1.91 8.65
N ARG A 197 -2.76 2.49 7.65
CA ARG A 197 -3.12 3.76 7.03
C ARG A 197 -2.76 3.78 5.54
N VAL A 198 -3.52 4.53 4.76
CA VAL A 198 -3.31 4.71 3.33
C VAL A 198 -3.16 6.18 2.97
N ILE A 199 -2.19 6.46 2.12
CA ILE A 199 -2.00 7.75 1.47
C ILE A 199 -2.23 7.53 -0.02
N ILE A 200 -3.23 8.23 -0.60
CA ILE A 200 -3.54 8.15 -2.04
C ILE A 200 -2.97 9.37 -2.75
N ILE A 201 -2.18 9.11 -3.77
CA ILE A 201 -1.55 10.15 -4.60
C ILE A 201 -1.98 10.01 -6.07
N LYS A 202 -2.27 11.14 -6.73
CA LYS A 202 -2.57 11.24 -8.17
C LYS A 202 -1.91 12.49 -8.75
N LYS A 203 -1.20 12.34 -9.87
CA LYS A 203 -0.54 13.46 -10.58
C LYS A 203 0.33 14.36 -9.69
N GLY A 204 1.00 13.75 -8.71
CA GLY A 204 1.87 14.46 -7.77
C GLY A 204 1.16 15.17 -6.63
N GLU A 205 -0.15 15.01 -6.46
CA GLU A 205 -0.94 15.60 -5.38
C GLU A 205 -1.44 14.52 -4.42
N LEU A 206 -1.46 14.83 -3.13
CA LEU A 206 -2.02 13.99 -2.10
C LEU A 206 -3.54 14.20 -2.08
N LEU A 207 -4.29 13.14 -2.34
CA LEU A 207 -5.76 13.18 -2.38
C LEU A 207 -6.39 12.73 -1.07
N VAL A 208 -5.83 11.70 -0.44
CA VAL A 208 -6.36 11.09 0.80
C VAL A 208 -5.19 10.71 1.69
N ASP A 209 -5.40 10.88 2.97
CA ASP A 209 -4.53 10.43 4.04
C ASP A 209 -5.42 10.02 5.22
N THR A 210 -5.66 8.71 5.40
CA THR A 210 -6.65 8.20 6.36
C THR A 210 -6.29 6.80 6.85
N SER A 211 -6.76 6.41 8.03
CA SER A 211 -6.60 5.06 8.54
C SER A 211 -7.48 4.05 7.78
N ILE A 212 -7.07 2.79 7.76
CA ILE A 212 -7.88 1.70 7.17
C ILE A 212 -9.15 1.47 7.99
N GLU A 213 -9.12 1.73 9.30
CA GLU A 213 -10.30 1.64 10.19
C GLU A 213 -11.34 2.69 9.81
N GLU A 214 -10.94 3.96 9.67
CA GLU A 214 -11.86 5.04 9.25
C GLU A 214 -12.52 4.77 7.90
N LEU A 215 -11.80 4.12 6.98
CA LEU A 215 -12.36 3.71 5.68
C LEU A 215 -13.41 2.59 5.81
N LYS A 216 -13.21 1.68 6.78
CA LYS A 216 -14.16 0.58 7.05
C LYS A 216 -15.37 1.05 7.85
N ASP A 217 -15.17 2.06 8.71
CA ASP A 217 -16.21 2.63 9.58
C ASP A 217 -17.10 3.64 8.84
N SER A 218 -16.86 3.92 7.56
CA SER A 218 -17.83 4.68 6.77
C SER A 218 -19.15 3.91 6.75
N ASN A 219 -20.20 4.50 7.32
CA ASN A 219 -21.57 3.94 7.34
C ASN A 219 -22.17 3.77 5.94
N GLU A 220 -21.44 4.16 4.90
CA GLU A 220 -21.90 4.02 3.52
C GLU A 220 -21.78 2.57 3.05
N GLN A 221 -22.91 1.93 2.84
CA GLN A 221 -23.00 0.60 2.27
C GLN A 221 -23.53 0.65 0.85
N ILE A 222 -22.78 0.12 -0.10
CA ILE A 222 -23.21 0.02 -1.51
C ILE A 222 -23.71 -1.39 -1.75
N ILE A 223 -24.97 -1.52 -2.17
CA ILE A 223 -25.56 -2.80 -2.55
C ILE A 223 -25.84 -2.81 -4.04
N GLU A 224 -25.33 -3.82 -4.73
CA GLU A 224 -25.70 -4.17 -6.08
C GLU A 224 -26.82 -5.18 -6.04
N VAL A 225 -27.93 -4.85 -6.64
CA VAL A 225 -29.10 -5.74 -6.74
C VAL A 225 -29.58 -5.82 -8.17
N THR A 226 -29.84 -7.05 -8.65
CA THR A 226 -30.47 -7.33 -9.94
C THR A 226 -31.83 -7.95 -9.69
N PHE A 227 -32.87 -7.31 -10.20
CA PHE A 227 -34.24 -7.80 -10.12
C PHE A 227 -34.65 -8.53 -11.41
N ASP A 228 -35.73 -9.33 -11.35
CA ASP A 228 -36.29 -10.04 -12.51
C ASP A 228 -37.05 -9.10 -13.48
N TYR A 229 -37.46 -7.91 -13.02
CA TYR A 229 -38.11 -6.88 -13.80
C TYR A 229 -37.42 -5.52 -13.66
N LYS A 230 -37.64 -4.67 -14.68
CA LYS A 230 -37.22 -3.28 -14.63
C LYS A 230 -38.08 -2.51 -13.64
N ILE A 231 -37.45 -1.83 -12.70
CA ILE A 231 -38.11 -1.02 -11.67
C ILE A 231 -37.91 0.44 -12.01
N GLU A 232 -38.98 1.25 -11.79
CA GLU A 232 -38.86 2.71 -11.87
C GLU A 232 -38.12 3.29 -10.64
N GLU A 233 -37.38 4.36 -10.85
CA GLU A 233 -36.59 5.05 -9.80
C GLU A 233 -37.41 5.41 -8.56
N GLN A 234 -38.70 5.77 -8.75
CA GLN A 234 -39.62 6.14 -7.68
C GLN A 234 -39.79 5.03 -6.60
N PHE A 235 -39.63 3.77 -6.97
CA PHE A 235 -39.71 2.64 -6.05
C PHE A 235 -38.43 2.54 -5.21
N ILE A 236 -37.26 2.70 -5.85
CA ILE A 236 -35.97 2.67 -5.17
C ILE A 236 -35.86 3.82 -4.15
N GLN A 237 -36.38 5.00 -4.47
CA GLN A 237 -36.38 6.18 -3.56
C GLN A 237 -37.13 5.95 -2.24
N ARG A 238 -38.00 4.93 -2.14
CA ARG A 238 -38.75 4.59 -0.92
C ARG A 238 -37.94 3.80 0.09
N LEU A 239 -36.79 3.27 -0.30
CA LEU A 239 -35.92 2.55 0.62
C LEU A 239 -35.41 3.47 1.73
N PRO A 240 -35.33 3.02 2.98
CA PRO A 240 -34.84 3.83 4.08
C PRO A 240 -33.32 4.02 3.99
N ASN A 241 -32.82 5.11 4.56
CA ASN A 241 -31.38 5.43 4.67
C ASN A 241 -30.64 5.50 3.34
N ILE A 242 -31.32 5.75 2.23
CA ILE A 242 -30.70 5.87 0.92
C ILE A 242 -29.97 7.21 0.78
N ILE A 243 -28.69 7.17 0.36
CA ILE A 243 -27.90 8.35 0.01
C ILE A 243 -27.98 8.62 -1.49
N SER A 244 -27.79 7.56 -2.28
CA SER A 244 -27.81 7.66 -3.73
C SER A 244 -28.13 6.31 -4.37
N TYR A 245 -28.57 6.36 -5.63
CA TYR A 245 -28.79 5.17 -6.43
C TYR A 245 -28.41 5.43 -7.88
N LYS A 246 -28.03 4.36 -8.58
CA LYS A 246 -27.70 4.39 -10.00
C LYS A 246 -28.17 3.11 -10.66
N ASN A 247 -28.96 3.26 -11.74
CA ASN A 247 -29.25 2.13 -12.62
C ASN A 247 -28.03 1.89 -13.53
N ASN A 248 -27.49 0.68 -13.54
CA ASN A 248 -26.31 0.34 -14.31
C ASN A 248 -26.68 -0.27 -15.68
N PHE A 249 -27.57 -1.28 -15.67
CA PHE A 249 -28.13 -1.91 -16.88
C PHE A 249 -29.51 -2.44 -16.54
N ASP A 250 -30.51 -2.13 -17.36
CA ASP A 250 -31.89 -2.60 -17.29
C ASP A 250 -32.45 -2.83 -15.87
N ASN A 251 -32.16 -3.97 -15.25
CA ASN A 251 -32.72 -4.41 -13.98
C ASN A 251 -31.70 -4.36 -12.82
N THR A 252 -30.46 -3.88 -13.05
CA THR A 252 -29.39 -3.85 -12.04
C THR A 252 -29.22 -2.45 -11.46
N TRP A 253 -29.28 -2.35 -10.13
CA TRP A 253 -29.16 -1.12 -9.38
C TRP A 253 -27.98 -1.18 -8.43
N TYR A 254 -27.26 -0.07 -8.35
CA TYR A 254 -26.33 0.25 -7.26
C TYR A 254 -27.02 1.21 -6.32
N ILE A 255 -27.24 0.80 -5.08
CA ILE A 255 -27.93 1.58 -4.06
C ILE A 255 -26.95 1.83 -2.91
N THR A 256 -26.72 3.09 -2.57
CA THR A 256 -25.85 3.50 -1.47
C THR A 256 -26.72 3.89 -0.28
N PHE A 257 -26.47 3.25 0.85
CA PHE A 257 -27.16 3.49 2.12
C PHE A 257 -26.25 4.15 3.15
N ASP A 258 -26.79 4.97 4.02
CA ASP A 258 -26.15 5.44 5.26
C ASP A 258 -26.59 4.54 6.40
N SER A 259 -25.89 3.43 6.60
CA SER A 259 -26.22 2.45 7.64
C SER A 259 -25.01 1.59 7.98
N SER A 260 -24.79 1.38 9.28
CA SER A 260 -23.86 0.38 9.80
C SER A 260 -24.45 -1.04 9.82
N GLU A 261 -25.77 -1.18 9.63
CA GLU A 261 -26.46 -2.46 9.57
C GLU A 261 -26.51 -2.99 8.14
N ASP A 262 -26.52 -4.32 7.97
CA ASP A 262 -26.59 -4.96 6.64
C ASP A 262 -27.92 -4.68 5.95
N MET A 263 -27.91 -3.77 4.99
CA MET A 263 -29.11 -3.32 4.27
C MET A 263 -29.61 -4.32 3.21
N ARG A 264 -28.96 -5.49 3.03
CA ARG A 264 -29.45 -6.55 2.13
C ARG A 264 -30.79 -7.09 2.59
N GLY A 265 -31.02 -7.16 3.91
CA GLY A 265 -32.33 -7.54 4.46
C GLY A 265 -33.44 -6.60 4.03
N VAL A 266 -33.19 -5.29 4.09
CA VAL A 266 -34.16 -4.26 3.66
C VAL A 266 -34.49 -4.37 2.17
N ILE A 267 -33.51 -4.65 1.33
CA ILE A 267 -33.72 -4.87 -0.11
C ILE A 267 -34.55 -6.15 -0.35
N PHE A 268 -34.30 -7.21 0.45
CA PHE A 268 -35.07 -8.44 0.35
C PHE A 268 -36.55 -8.21 0.69
N ASP A 269 -36.84 -7.52 1.80
CA ASP A 269 -38.19 -7.18 2.22
C ASP A 269 -38.88 -6.29 1.18
N PHE A 270 -38.19 -5.28 0.66
CA PHE A 270 -38.69 -4.45 -0.41
C PHE A 270 -39.05 -5.26 -1.67
N ALA A 271 -38.22 -6.22 -2.06
CA ALA A 271 -38.49 -7.06 -3.23
C ALA A 271 -39.73 -7.92 -2.99
N GLN A 272 -39.88 -8.50 -1.80
CA GLN A 272 -41.02 -9.30 -1.41
C GLN A 272 -42.35 -8.51 -1.41
N GLU A 273 -42.34 -7.31 -0.83
CA GLU A 273 -43.51 -6.40 -0.79
C GLU A 273 -43.97 -5.95 -2.19
N ASN A 274 -43.05 -5.83 -3.13
CA ASN A 274 -43.35 -5.39 -4.49
C ASN A 274 -43.48 -6.55 -5.49
N GLY A 275 -43.48 -7.82 -5.01
CA GLY A 275 -43.62 -8.99 -5.89
C GLY A 275 -42.45 -9.21 -6.86
N LEU A 276 -41.27 -8.72 -6.53
CA LEU A 276 -40.07 -8.85 -7.32
C LEU A 276 -39.23 -10.05 -6.88
N LYS A 277 -38.50 -10.64 -7.82
CA LYS A 277 -37.49 -11.64 -7.50
C LYS A 277 -36.09 -11.01 -7.59
N ILE A 278 -35.28 -11.28 -6.59
CA ILE A 278 -33.85 -10.93 -6.60
C ILE A 278 -33.11 -12.04 -7.35
N LEU A 279 -32.44 -11.67 -8.43
CA LEU A 279 -31.58 -12.56 -9.22
C LEU A 279 -30.15 -12.55 -8.68
N GLU A 280 -29.69 -11.38 -8.23
CA GLU A 280 -28.36 -11.18 -7.66
C GLU A 280 -28.42 -10.11 -6.57
N LEU A 281 -27.69 -10.32 -5.45
CA LEU A 281 -27.63 -9.38 -4.34
C LEU A 281 -26.24 -9.41 -3.71
N ASN A 282 -25.43 -8.40 -4.01
CA ASN A 282 -24.06 -8.28 -3.55
C ASN A 282 -23.89 -7.01 -2.71
N SER A 283 -23.28 -7.13 -1.54
CA SER A 283 -22.80 -5.97 -0.80
C SER A 283 -21.41 -5.59 -1.36
N LYS A 284 -21.34 -4.40 -1.92
CA LYS A 284 -20.07 -3.75 -2.26
C LYS A 284 -19.80 -2.70 -1.19
N ASN A 285 -19.26 -3.10 -0.06
CA ASN A 285 -18.79 -2.13 0.93
C ASN A 285 -17.89 -1.13 0.23
N GLN A 286 -17.79 0.11 0.74
CA GLN A 286 -16.78 1.05 0.26
C GLN A 286 -15.41 0.39 0.44
N SER A 287 -14.99 -0.34 -0.59
CA SER A 287 -13.63 -0.83 -0.66
C SER A 287 -12.75 0.37 -1.01
N LEU A 288 -11.50 0.35 -0.58
CA LEU A 288 -10.47 1.25 -1.10
C LEU A 288 -10.55 1.37 -2.62
N GLU A 289 -11.00 0.32 -3.31
CA GLU A 289 -11.19 0.24 -4.76
C GLU A 289 -12.25 1.22 -5.28
N THR A 290 -13.38 1.33 -4.59
CA THR A 290 -14.45 2.28 -4.96
C THR A 290 -14.00 3.71 -4.71
N LEU A 291 -13.36 3.98 -3.57
CA LEU A 291 -12.80 5.28 -3.24
C LEU A 291 -11.72 5.68 -4.24
N PHE A 292 -10.78 4.78 -4.52
CA PHE A 292 -9.69 4.99 -5.46
C PHE A 292 -10.22 5.28 -6.87
N THR A 293 -11.21 4.51 -7.34
CA THR A 293 -11.83 4.70 -8.66
C THR A 293 -12.51 6.06 -8.75
N LYS A 294 -13.29 6.47 -7.71
CA LYS A 294 -13.91 7.81 -7.65
C LYS A 294 -12.88 8.94 -7.70
N LEU A 295 -11.73 8.76 -7.04
CA LEU A 295 -10.69 9.80 -6.95
C LEU A 295 -9.73 9.80 -8.14
N THR A 296 -9.62 8.66 -8.86
CA THR A 296 -8.65 8.52 -9.95
C THR A 296 -9.27 8.55 -11.36
N SER A 297 -10.60 8.48 -11.48
CA SER A 297 -11.36 8.71 -12.74
C SER A 297 -11.44 10.19 -13.17
#